data_87eea44a7aeaa91ff8942544ddf2b337
#
_entry.id   87eea44a7aeaa91ff8942544ddf2b337
#
_cell.length_a   1.000
_cell.length_b   1.000
_cell.length_c   1.000
_cell.angle_alpha   90.00
_cell.angle_beta   90.00
_cell.angle_gamma   90.00
#
_symmetry.space_group_name_H-M   'P 1'
#
loop_
_entity.id
_entity.type
_entity.pdbx_description
1 polymer ?
#
loop_
_entity_poly.entity_id
_entity_poly.type
_entity_poly.pdbx_seq_one_letter_code
_entity_poly.pdbx_strand_id
1 'polypeptide(L)'
;MTHLEKGWTVHRAALALLVAFTCVMTCHAQALKRVTVAREGKSDFHTLQEAIDHAPSDGEEIRIAPGMYREKIHINKPNIHLIGTGKRPQDVVLSWNDSAKSASGTGKSGSVSVDADGFMAENLTIENTWEQEHTRTEEGSQAVALLMSSDRAVLDNVRLIAAQDTLYANSRTCHENLPKDGSPPPAGRAACQASRQYFRNCYIEGHVDFIFGDAKAVFDHCELHARHNSNVMFTAQSRQFPEEDSGYYFLHCRITDDSQPGDKLVLGRPWRTYSTVLFYDTEIQPMLSADGWSEWGGKLKTSTYREYLSHGPGVNGSHRIVSYPPLSAEEEKRLTPEALLSDGDGWKPVKAADALRHRR
;
A
#
# COMPACT_ATOMS: atom_id res chain seq x y z
N MET A 1 17.72 94.64 -24.93
CA MET A 1 17.95 94.93 -23.48
C MET A 1 16.87 94.19 -22.74
N THR A 2 17.10 93.05 -22.35
CA THR A 2 16.10 92.10 -21.82
C THR A 2 16.69 91.23 -20.78
N HIS A 3 16.22 91.28 -19.59
CA HIS A 3 16.60 90.46 -18.49
C HIS A 3 15.88 89.13 -18.54
N LEU A 4 16.68 88.05 -18.43
CA LEU A 4 16.27 86.65 -18.20
C LEU A 4 16.23 86.39 -16.71
N GLU A 5 15.10 86.02 -16.17
CA GLU A 5 14.99 85.43 -14.86
C GLU A 5 14.81 83.91 -14.98
N LYS A 6 15.66 83.18 -14.31
CA LYS A 6 15.61 81.70 -14.22
C LYS A 6 14.82 81.32 -13.00
N GLY A 7 13.67 80.68 -13.19
CA GLY A 7 12.94 80.03 -12.11
C GLY A 7 13.43 78.62 -11.87
N TRP A 8 13.80 78.31 -10.64
CA TRP A 8 14.13 76.97 -10.19
C TRP A 8 12.89 76.30 -9.60
N THR A 9 12.42 75.24 -10.27
CA THR A 9 11.37 74.34 -9.74
C THR A 9 12.01 73.19 -9.02
N VAL A 10 11.81 73.15 -7.72
CA VAL A 10 12.25 72.03 -6.85
C VAL A 10 11.21 70.89 -6.93
N HIS A 11 11.58 69.81 -7.56
CA HIS A 11 10.76 68.58 -7.56
C HIS A 11 11.00 67.83 -6.26
N ARG A 12 9.98 67.78 -5.39
CA ARG A 12 9.96 66.85 -4.24
C ARG A 12 9.54 65.47 -4.75
N ALA A 13 10.50 64.55 -4.81
CA ALA A 13 10.22 63.13 -5.02
C ALA A 13 9.70 62.55 -3.71
N ALA A 14 8.43 62.20 -3.69
CA ALA A 14 7.85 61.41 -2.59
C ALA A 14 8.23 59.94 -2.78
N LEU A 15 9.10 59.43 -1.91
CA LEU A 15 9.49 58.01 -1.83
C LEU A 15 8.36 57.26 -1.09
N ALA A 16 7.47 56.56 -1.84
CA ALA A 16 6.49 55.67 -1.26
C ALA A 16 7.15 54.32 -0.94
N LEU A 17 7.40 54.07 0.35
CA LEU A 17 7.79 52.73 0.83
C LEU A 17 6.56 51.82 0.75
N LEU A 18 6.54 50.91 -0.23
CA LEU A 18 5.62 49.77 -0.25
C LEU A 18 6.19 48.70 0.71
N VAL A 19 5.65 48.62 1.91
CA VAL A 19 5.86 47.51 2.81
C VAL A 19 4.99 46.34 2.34
N ALA A 20 5.56 45.39 1.57
CA ALA A 20 4.90 44.15 1.22
C ALA A 20 4.85 43.25 2.47
N PHE A 21 3.70 43.21 3.13
CA PHE A 21 3.41 42.24 4.18
C PHE A 21 3.22 40.88 3.50
N THR A 22 4.29 40.10 3.38
CA THR A 22 4.19 38.67 3.03
C THR A 22 3.59 37.96 4.23
N CYS A 23 2.29 37.74 4.19
CA CYS A 23 1.60 36.85 5.12
C CYS A 23 2.06 35.42 4.81
N VAL A 24 3.08 34.96 5.50
CA VAL A 24 3.47 33.53 5.51
C VAL A 24 2.36 32.83 6.29
N MET A 25 1.35 32.33 5.58
CA MET A 25 0.40 31.39 6.15
C MET A 25 1.19 30.10 6.47
N THR A 26 1.67 30.00 7.69
CA THR A 26 2.12 28.73 8.25
C THR A 26 0.88 27.85 8.36
N CYS A 27 0.64 27.01 7.38
CA CYS A 27 -0.35 25.96 7.46
C CYS A 27 0.11 24.98 8.57
N HIS A 28 -0.28 25.26 9.82
CA HIS A 28 -0.14 24.29 10.88
C HIS A 28 -1.16 23.19 10.57
N ALA A 29 -0.66 22.02 10.14
CA ALA A 29 -1.52 20.83 10.07
C ALA A 29 -2.11 20.63 11.47
N GLN A 30 -3.40 20.85 11.60
CA GLN A 30 -4.12 20.64 12.86
C GLN A 30 -3.97 19.17 13.24
N ALA A 31 -3.56 18.89 14.48
CA ALA A 31 -3.46 17.51 14.94
C ALA A 31 -4.85 16.88 14.89
N LEU A 32 -4.94 15.67 14.35
CA LEU A 32 -6.19 14.92 14.31
C LEU A 32 -6.77 14.78 15.73
N LYS A 33 -8.07 14.83 15.82
CA LYS A 33 -8.78 14.47 17.05
C LYS A 33 -8.44 13.01 17.39
N ARG A 34 -8.34 12.72 18.69
CA ARG A 34 -8.00 11.38 19.19
C ARG A 34 -9.17 10.80 19.96
N VAL A 35 -9.49 9.54 19.65
CA VAL A 35 -10.48 8.74 20.39
C VAL A 35 -9.90 7.37 20.73
N THR A 36 -10.54 6.71 21.68
CA THR A 36 -10.16 5.38 22.18
C THR A 36 -11.24 4.37 21.88
N VAL A 37 -10.83 3.16 21.50
CA VAL A 37 -11.71 2.00 21.31
C VAL A 37 -11.23 0.87 22.23
N ALA A 38 -12.14 0.34 23.05
CA ALA A 38 -11.92 -0.86 23.84
C ALA A 38 -13.21 -1.66 23.97
N ARG A 39 -13.13 -2.98 23.84
CA ARG A 39 -14.31 -3.87 23.96
C ARG A 39 -14.98 -3.78 25.33
N GLU A 40 -14.19 -3.54 26.35
CA GLU A 40 -14.62 -3.47 27.74
C GLU A 40 -13.92 -2.33 28.47
N GLY A 41 -14.52 -1.87 29.58
CA GLY A 41 -13.93 -0.78 30.38
C GLY A 41 -14.28 0.60 29.85
N LYS A 42 -13.50 1.60 30.26
CA LYS A 42 -13.73 3.00 29.91
C LYS A 42 -13.02 3.33 28.60
N SER A 43 -13.77 3.68 27.59
CA SER A 43 -13.31 4.13 26.27
C SER A 43 -14.35 5.07 25.66
N ASP A 44 -14.01 5.75 24.55
CA ASP A 44 -14.96 6.59 23.83
C ASP A 44 -15.94 5.74 23.02
N PHE A 45 -15.47 4.60 22.47
CA PHE A 45 -16.28 3.65 21.70
C PHE A 45 -15.97 2.20 22.11
N HIS A 46 -16.90 1.28 21.87
CA HIS A 46 -16.74 -0.15 22.14
C HIS A 46 -16.60 -1.00 20.86
N THR A 47 -16.94 -0.44 19.70
CA THR A 47 -16.67 -1.03 18.38
C THR A 47 -15.84 -0.10 17.53
N LEU A 48 -15.02 -0.67 16.64
CA LEU A 48 -14.15 0.11 15.78
C LEU A 48 -14.94 0.80 14.66
N GLN A 49 -15.95 0.10 14.09
CA GLN A 49 -16.78 0.70 13.04
C GLN A 49 -17.53 1.92 13.55
N GLU A 50 -18.07 1.88 14.77
CA GLU A 50 -18.73 3.03 15.38
C GLU A 50 -17.79 4.24 15.51
N ALA A 51 -16.54 4.03 15.95
CA ALA A 51 -15.56 5.10 16.03
C ALA A 51 -15.29 5.72 14.64
N ILE A 52 -15.11 4.90 13.61
CA ILE A 52 -14.90 5.34 12.21
C ILE A 52 -16.14 6.14 11.71
N ASP A 53 -17.34 5.67 11.98
CA ASP A 53 -18.57 6.33 11.54
C ASP A 53 -18.77 7.71 12.21
N HIS A 54 -18.28 7.88 13.44
CA HIS A 54 -18.31 9.15 14.17
C HIS A 54 -17.13 10.08 13.87
N ALA A 55 -16.09 9.59 13.17
CA ALA A 55 -14.93 10.41 12.84
C ALA A 55 -15.32 11.66 12.03
N PRO A 56 -14.66 12.82 12.27
CA PRO A 56 -14.84 14.03 11.46
C PRO A 56 -14.47 13.81 9.98
N SER A 57 -14.92 14.71 9.11
CA SER A 57 -14.65 14.64 7.68
C SER A 57 -13.18 14.87 7.30
N ASP A 58 -12.38 15.44 8.19
CA ASP A 58 -10.94 15.69 8.03
C ASP A 58 -10.07 14.59 8.64
N GLY A 59 -10.66 13.61 9.32
CA GLY A 59 -10.00 12.42 9.84
C GLY A 59 -9.91 12.35 11.36
N GLU A 60 -9.41 11.23 11.87
CA GLU A 60 -9.29 10.95 13.30
C GLU A 60 -8.20 9.93 13.61
N GLU A 61 -7.51 10.10 14.74
CA GLU A 61 -6.62 9.10 15.32
C GLU A 61 -7.43 8.20 16.28
N ILE A 62 -7.57 6.92 15.94
CA ILE A 62 -8.32 5.93 16.71
C ILE A 62 -7.32 4.99 17.40
N ARG A 63 -7.24 5.07 18.72
CA ARG A 63 -6.37 4.24 19.57
C ARG A 63 -7.12 3.02 20.05
N ILE A 64 -6.65 1.84 19.65
CA ILE A 64 -7.34 0.56 19.84
C ILE A 64 -6.65 -0.21 20.96
N ALA A 65 -7.40 -0.50 22.03
CA ALA A 65 -6.90 -1.30 23.15
C ALA A 65 -6.68 -2.77 22.75
N PRO A 66 -5.79 -3.50 23.44
CA PRO A 66 -5.60 -4.93 23.21
C PRO A 66 -6.91 -5.71 23.24
N GLY A 67 -7.08 -6.61 22.26
CA GLY A 67 -8.28 -7.42 22.12
C GLY A 67 -8.50 -7.88 20.67
N MET A 68 -9.44 -8.79 20.49
CA MET A 68 -9.92 -9.24 19.17
C MET A 68 -11.25 -8.55 18.86
N TYR A 69 -11.29 -7.82 17.77
CA TYR A 69 -12.44 -7.08 17.25
C TYR A 69 -13.00 -7.83 16.03
N ARG A 70 -14.07 -8.61 16.24
CA ARG A 70 -14.75 -9.35 15.17
C ARG A 70 -15.76 -8.45 14.49
N GLU A 71 -15.26 -7.60 13.61
CA GLU A 71 -16.05 -6.61 12.89
C GLU A 71 -15.58 -6.55 11.44
N LYS A 72 -16.52 -6.45 10.50
CA LYS A 72 -16.21 -6.12 9.12
C LYS A 72 -16.11 -4.60 9.00
N ILE A 73 -14.91 -4.11 8.78
CA ILE A 73 -14.58 -2.68 8.83
C ILE A 73 -14.58 -2.07 7.45
N HIS A 74 -15.26 -0.92 7.32
CA HIS A 74 -15.26 -0.12 6.12
C HIS A 74 -14.85 1.33 6.41
N ILE A 75 -13.75 1.81 5.81
CA ILE A 75 -13.18 3.13 6.00
C ILE A 75 -13.38 3.95 4.74
N ASN A 76 -14.36 4.84 4.76
CA ASN A 76 -14.72 5.75 3.66
C ASN A 76 -14.45 7.23 3.97
N LYS A 77 -13.80 7.52 5.10
CA LYS A 77 -13.38 8.86 5.51
C LYS A 77 -11.87 9.01 5.40
N PRO A 78 -11.37 10.16 4.91
CA PRO A 78 -9.94 10.37 4.75
C PRO A 78 -9.23 10.49 6.11
N ASN A 79 -7.92 10.27 6.09
CA ASN A 79 -7.02 10.49 7.23
C ASN A 79 -7.45 9.75 8.51
N ILE A 80 -8.00 8.56 8.38
CA ILE A 80 -8.23 7.67 9.53
C ILE A 80 -6.91 7.00 9.89
N HIS A 81 -6.48 7.18 11.15
CA HIS A 81 -5.27 6.55 11.69
C HIS A 81 -5.65 5.53 12.76
N LEU A 82 -5.37 4.25 12.51
CA LEU A 82 -5.61 3.15 13.44
C LEU A 82 -4.32 2.80 14.20
N ILE A 83 -4.30 3.00 15.51
CA ILE A 83 -3.13 2.76 16.35
C ILE A 83 -3.42 1.67 17.38
N GLY A 84 -2.82 0.49 17.23
CA GLY A 84 -2.88 -0.55 18.25
C GLY A 84 -2.04 -0.17 19.48
N THR A 85 -2.64 -0.13 20.66
CA THR A 85 -1.96 0.27 21.91
C THR A 85 -1.34 -0.89 22.68
N GLY A 86 -1.40 -2.11 22.13
CA GLY A 86 -0.70 -3.28 22.65
C GLY A 86 0.81 -3.18 22.54
N LYS A 87 1.54 -4.06 23.22
CA LYS A 87 3.01 -4.14 23.12
C LYS A 87 3.46 -4.64 21.75
N ARG A 88 2.68 -5.50 21.14
CA ARG A 88 2.95 -6.16 19.86
C ARG A 88 1.73 -6.05 18.96
N PRO A 89 1.90 -6.13 17.63
CA PRO A 89 0.76 -6.08 16.70
C PRO A 89 -0.25 -7.21 16.89
N GLN A 90 0.14 -8.36 17.45
CA GLN A 90 -0.74 -9.47 17.78
C GLN A 90 -1.68 -9.18 18.96
N ASP A 91 -1.41 -8.15 19.73
CA ASP A 91 -2.23 -7.83 20.90
C ASP A 91 -3.55 -7.12 20.49
N VAL A 92 -3.61 -6.55 19.27
CA VAL A 92 -4.81 -5.91 18.69
C VAL A 92 -5.13 -6.58 17.37
N VAL A 93 -6.25 -7.28 17.29
CA VAL A 93 -6.63 -8.09 16.12
C VAL A 93 -7.98 -7.63 15.57
N LEU A 94 -7.99 -7.19 14.31
CA LEU A 94 -9.20 -6.92 13.53
C LEU A 94 -9.49 -8.15 12.68
N SER A 95 -10.62 -8.82 12.89
CA SER A 95 -10.90 -10.15 12.36
C SER A 95 -12.27 -10.24 11.71
N TRP A 96 -12.33 -10.86 10.53
CA TRP A 96 -13.57 -11.26 9.87
C TRP A 96 -13.34 -12.55 9.08
N ASN A 97 -14.41 -13.14 8.48
CA ASN A 97 -14.33 -14.44 7.83
C ASN A 97 -15.17 -14.56 6.54
N ASP A 98 -15.22 -13.53 5.72
CA ASP A 98 -15.85 -13.59 4.40
C ASP A 98 -14.91 -14.12 3.33
N SER A 99 -15.45 -14.91 2.40
CA SER A 99 -14.80 -15.26 1.14
C SER A 99 -15.46 -14.54 -0.04
N ALA A 100 -14.87 -14.67 -1.23
CA ALA A 100 -15.47 -14.18 -2.46
C ALA A 100 -16.87 -14.77 -2.71
N LYS A 101 -17.11 -16.01 -2.31
CA LYS A 101 -18.42 -16.66 -2.42
C LYS A 101 -19.43 -16.08 -1.43
N SER A 102 -19.09 -15.96 -0.15
CA SER A 102 -20.00 -15.44 0.88
C SER A 102 -20.30 -13.96 0.67
N ALA A 103 -19.32 -13.17 0.25
CA ALA A 103 -19.44 -11.73 0.04
C ALA A 103 -19.91 -11.35 -1.38
N SER A 104 -20.13 -12.31 -2.28
CA SER A 104 -20.48 -12.06 -3.70
C SER A 104 -19.39 -11.27 -4.44
N GLY A 105 -18.14 -11.65 -4.24
CA GLY A 105 -16.97 -11.14 -4.96
C GLY A 105 -15.75 -10.88 -4.06
N THR A 106 -14.54 -11.12 -4.59
CA THR A 106 -13.28 -10.90 -3.89
C THR A 106 -13.15 -9.48 -3.34
N GLY A 107 -13.52 -8.47 -4.14
CA GLY A 107 -13.50 -7.06 -3.72
C GLY A 107 -14.51 -6.69 -2.62
N LYS A 108 -15.31 -7.65 -2.15
CA LYS A 108 -16.24 -7.49 -1.02
C LYS A 108 -15.91 -8.37 0.16
N SER A 109 -14.89 -9.21 0.07
CA SER A 109 -14.51 -10.16 1.14
C SER A 109 -13.60 -9.56 2.21
N GLY A 110 -13.11 -8.33 2.02
CA GLY A 110 -12.17 -7.69 2.94
C GLY A 110 -12.67 -7.63 4.38
N SER A 111 -11.82 -8.09 5.31
CA SER A 111 -12.06 -7.87 6.75
C SER A 111 -11.99 -6.37 7.06
N VAL A 112 -11.02 -5.67 6.50
CA VAL A 112 -10.93 -4.22 6.48
C VAL A 112 -10.89 -3.75 5.02
N SER A 113 -11.78 -2.83 4.65
CA SER A 113 -11.83 -2.18 3.35
C SER A 113 -11.62 -0.68 3.50
N VAL A 114 -10.71 -0.10 2.71
CA VAL A 114 -10.31 1.32 2.79
C VAL A 114 -10.45 1.97 1.42
N ASP A 115 -11.41 2.89 1.29
CA ASP A 115 -11.71 3.58 0.04
C ASP A 115 -11.35 5.08 0.04
N ALA A 116 -10.89 5.62 1.18
CA ALA A 116 -10.53 7.03 1.32
C ALA A 116 -9.03 7.24 1.52
N ASP A 117 -8.52 8.41 1.12
CA ASP A 117 -7.10 8.72 1.11
C ASP A 117 -6.51 9.02 2.49
N GLY A 118 -5.19 8.86 2.62
CA GLY A 118 -4.47 9.20 3.84
C GLY A 118 -4.65 8.20 4.98
N PHE A 119 -5.07 6.98 4.68
CA PHE A 119 -5.19 5.92 5.69
C PHE A 119 -3.84 5.58 6.30
N MET A 120 -3.80 5.45 7.62
CA MET A 120 -2.61 4.98 8.33
C MET A 120 -2.96 3.92 9.36
N ALA A 121 -2.07 2.92 9.51
CA ALA A 121 -2.22 1.91 10.54
C ALA A 121 -0.88 1.57 11.17
N GLU A 122 -0.87 1.35 12.49
CA GLU A 122 0.32 0.98 13.23
C GLU A 122 0.02 -0.07 14.30
N ASN A 123 0.94 -1.05 14.43
CA ASN A 123 0.99 -2.00 15.55
C ASN A 123 -0.30 -2.76 15.80
N LEU A 124 -0.87 -3.35 14.75
CA LEU A 124 -2.07 -4.19 14.83
C LEU A 124 -2.03 -5.33 13.81
N THR A 125 -2.92 -6.28 13.97
CA THR A 125 -3.15 -7.38 13.03
C THR A 125 -4.51 -7.21 12.36
N ILE A 126 -4.54 -7.42 11.05
CA ILE A 126 -5.76 -7.54 10.26
C ILE A 126 -5.78 -8.97 9.70
N GLU A 127 -6.83 -9.73 10.01
CA GLU A 127 -6.92 -11.11 9.55
C GLU A 127 -8.26 -11.43 8.89
N ASN A 128 -8.22 -12.36 7.93
CA ASN A 128 -9.41 -13.05 7.44
C ASN A 128 -9.29 -14.54 7.77
N THR A 129 -10.20 -15.05 8.58
CA THR A 129 -10.15 -16.41 9.13
C THR A 129 -10.93 -17.43 8.31
N TRP A 130 -11.43 -17.08 7.12
CA TRP A 130 -12.31 -17.95 6.34
C TRP A 130 -11.72 -19.36 6.11
N GLU A 131 -10.44 -19.46 5.70
CA GLU A 131 -9.79 -20.76 5.42
C GLU A 131 -9.57 -21.61 6.68
N GLN A 132 -9.55 -21.02 7.87
CA GLN A 132 -9.44 -21.76 9.12
C GLN A 132 -10.73 -22.56 9.43
N GLU A 133 -11.84 -22.10 8.87
CA GLU A 133 -13.19 -22.65 9.10
C GLU A 133 -13.67 -23.49 7.90
N HIS A 134 -12.97 -23.48 6.75
CA HIS A 134 -13.39 -24.06 5.47
C HIS A 134 -12.26 -24.81 4.77
N THR A 135 -12.62 -25.64 3.79
CA THR A 135 -11.62 -26.37 2.99
C THR A 135 -11.09 -25.49 1.85
N ARG A 136 -9.79 -25.59 1.57
CA ARG A 136 -9.10 -24.82 0.50
C ARG A 136 -9.62 -25.06 -0.92
N THR A 137 -10.33 -26.18 -1.13
CA THR A 137 -10.83 -26.60 -2.43
C THR A 137 -12.20 -26.03 -2.76
N GLU A 138 -12.80 -25.23 -1.84
CA GLU A 138 -14.10 -24.62 -2.10
C GLU A 138 -13.98 -23.51 -3.15
N GLU A 139 -14.91 -23.51 -4.10
CA GLU A 139 -15.00 -22.46 -5.12
C GLU A 139 -15.25 -21.09 -4.45
N GLY A 140 -14.52 -20.06 -4.91
CA GLY A 140 -14.65 -18.70 -4.35
C GLY A 140 -14.00 -18.55 -2.98
N SER A 141 -12.91 -19.28 -2.72
CA SER A 141 -12.14 -19.30 -1.49
C SER A 141 -11.27 -18.05 -1.26
N GLN A 142 -11.17 -17.13 -2.22
CA GLN A 142 -10.45 -15.87 -2.03
C GLN A 142 -11.00 -15.13 -0.82
N ALA A 143 -10.13 -14.75 0.11
CA ALA A 143 -10.53 -14.20 1.41
C ALA A 143 -9.58 -13.08 1.83
N VAL A 144 -9.94 -11.84 1.52
CA VAL A 144 -9.07 -10.67 1.69
C VAL A 144 -9.02 -10.26 3.17
N ALA A 145 -7.81 -10.10 3.72
CA ALA A 145 -7.65 -9.47 5.02
C ALA A 145 -7.80 -7.94 4.89
N LEU A 146 -7.00 -7.32 4.02
CA LEU A 146 -7.05 -5.88 3.76
C LEU A 146 -7.28 -5.59 2.27
N LEU A 147 -8.38 -4.91 1.95
CA LEU A 147 -8.61 -4.26 0.67
C LEU A 147 -8.30 -2.78 0.84
N MET A 148 -7.37 -2.24 0.06
CA MET A 148 -6.94 -0.86 0.21
C MET A 148 -6.82 -0.16 -1.13
N SER A 149 -7.68 0.86 -1.34
CA SER A 149 -7.68 1.74 -2.52
C SER A 149 -7.25 3.18 -2.15
N SER A 150 -6.68 3.37 -0.98
CA SER A 150 -6.24 4.65 -0.43
C SER A 150 -4.96 5.15 -1.10
N ASP A 151 -4.95 6.38 -1.59
CA ASP A 151 -3.71 7.09 -1.92
C ASP A 151 -3.03 7.62 -0.66
N ARG A 152 -1.70 7.66 -0.65
CA ARG A 152 -0.86 8.09 0.49
C ARG A 152 -1.12 7.29 1.77
N ALA A 153 -1.38 5.99 1.60
CA ALA A 153 -1.55 5.10 2.73
C ALA A 153 -0.20 4.68 3.34
N VAL A 154 -0.17 4.53 4.67
CA VAL A 154 1.01 4.07 5.42
C VAL A 154 0.62 2.99 6.41
N LEU A 155 1.29 1.84 6.32
CA LEU A 155 1.20 0.78 7.32
C LEU A 155 2.60 0.57 7.93
N ASP A 156 2.73 0.65 9.25
CA ASP A 156 3.99 0.40 9.96
C ASP A 156 3.79 -0.64 11.08
N ASN A 157 4.56 -1.72 11.03
CA ASN A 157 4.45 -2.82 12.00
C ASN A 157 3.03 -3.41 12.06
N VAL A 158 2.42 -3.64 10.89
CA VAL A 158 1.10 -4.26 10.75
C VAL A 158 1.25 -5.71 10.27
N ARG A 159 0.42 -6.60 10.79
CA ARG A 159 0.33 -7.97 10.31
C ARG A 159 -0.92 -8.16 9.46
N LEU A 160 -0.77 -8.71 8.27
CA LEU A 160 -1.86 -9.07 7.37
C LEU A 160 -1.90 -10.59 7.24
N ILE A 161 -2.96 -11.21 7.73
CA ILE A 161 -3.07 -12.65 7.90
C ILE A 161 -4.28 -13.18 7.13
N ALA A 162 -4.05 -13.97 6.10
CA ALA A 162 -5.09 -14.74 5.44
C ALA A 162 -4.47 -15.92 4.68
N ALA A 163 -5.06 -16.31 3.56
CA ALA A 163 -4.61 -17.44 2.76
C ALA A 163 -4.49 -17.08 1.29
N GLN A 164 -5.51 -17.31 0.47
CA GLN A 164 -5.57 -16.80 -0.89
C GLN A 164 -6.04 -15.34 -0.88
N ASP A 165 -5.33 -14.46 -1.63
CA ASP A 165 -5.73 -13.06 -1.83
C ASP A 165 -5.67 -12.21 -0.53
N THR A 166 -4.64 -12.33 0.29
CA THR A 166 -4.54 -11.67 1.61
C THR A 166 -4.60 -10.15 1.53
N LEU A 167 -3.76 -9.52 0.69
CA LEU A 167 -3.68 -8.07 0.52
C LEU A 167 -4.12 -7.67 -0.89
N TYR A 168 -5.23 -6.97 -0.99
CA TYR A 168 -5.65 -6.30 -2.22
C TYR A 168 -5.14 -4.87 -2.22
N ALA A 169 -3.90 -4.67 -2.66
CA ALA A 169 -3.27 -3.36 -2.84
C ALA A 169 -3.73 -2.76 -4.17
N ASN A 170 -4.79 -1.98 -4.14
CA ASN A 170 -5.53 -1.54 -5.33
C ASN A 170 -5.55 -0.02 -5.47
N SER A 171 -5.95 0.45 -6.65
CA SER A 171 -6.19 1.86 -6.94
C SER A 171 -7.67 2.13 -7.13
N ARG A 172 -8.17 3.24 -6.59
CA ARG A 172 -9.60 3.55 -6.59
C ARG A 172 -10.18 3.78 -7.99
N THR A 173 -9.41 4.35 -8.90
CA THR A 173 -9.91 4.84 -10.18
C THR A 173 -9.42 4.05 -11.40
N CYS A 174 -8.47 3.12 -11.23
CA CYS A 174 -7.80 2.48 -12.37
C CYS A 174 -8.66 1.45 -13.09
N HIS A 175 -9.57 0.79 -12.40
CA HIS A 175 -10.39 -0.30 -12.96
C HIS A 175 -11.82 0.07 -13.33
N GLU A 176 -12.29 1.28 -13.03
CA GLU A 176 -13.63 1.69 -13.44
C GLU A 176 -13.74 1.76 -14.96
N ASN A 177 -14.62 0.94 -15.52
CA ASN A 177 -14.96 0.91 -16.96
C ASN A 177 -13.85 0.35 -17.88
N LEU A 178 -12.96 -0.50 -17.39
CA LEU A 178 -12.07 -1.25 -18.29
C LEU A 178 -12.84 -2.30 -19.09
N PRO A 179 -12.56 -2.41 -20.40
CA PRO A 179 -13.07 -3.54 -21.18
C PRO A 179 -12.57 -4.85 -20.57
N LYS A 180 -13.48 -5.76 -20.26
CA LYS A 180 -13.14 -7.07 -19.67
C LYS A 180 -12.39 -7.99 -20.63
N ASP A 181 -12.42 -7.68 -21.91
CA ASP A 181 -11.80 -8.43 -23.01
C ASP A 181 -10.33 -8.03 -23.28
N GLY A 182 -9.77 -7.07 -22.50
CA GLY A 182 -8.38 -6.60 -22.66
C GLY A 182 -8.19 -5.63 -23.84
N SER A 183 -9.26 -5.16 -24.47
CA SER A 183 -9.17 -4.12 -25.50
C SER A 183 -8.67 -2.80 -24.90
N PRO A 184 -8.05 -1.91 -25.71
CA PRO A 184 -7.60 -0.60 -25.22
C PRO A 184 -8.74 0.21 -24.61
N PRO A 185 -8.45 1.05 -23.59
CA PRO A 185 -9.47 1.92 -23.02
C PRO A 185 -10.01 2.89 -24.08
N PRO A 186 -11.24 3.39 -23.90
CA PRO A 186 -11.79 4.41 -24.78
C PRO A 186 -10.86 5.61 -24.93
N ALA A 187 -10.73 6.14 -26.14
CA ALA A 187 -9.94 7.34 -26.41
C ALA A 187 -10.39 8.50 -25.52
N GLY A 188 -9.42 9.23 -24.94
CA GLY A 188 -9.69 10.37 -24.06
C GLY A 188 -9.84 10.03 -22.57
N ARG A 189 -9.64 8.79 -22.17
CA ARG A 189 -9.52 8.44 -20.74
C ARG A 189 -8.28 9.13 -20.15
N ALA A 190 -8.46 9.82 -19.02
CA ALA A 190 -7.33 10.33 -18.25
C ALA A 190 -6.43 9.16 -17.84
N ALA A 191 -5.11 9.39 -17.85
CA ALA A 191 -4.17 8.42 -17.31
C ALA A 191 -4.59 8.05 -15.89
N CYS A 192 -4.63 6.74 -15.62
CA CYS A 192 -5.01 6.25 -14.32
C CYS A 192 -3.91 6.56 -13.31
N GLN A 193 -4.22 7.31 -12.28
CA GLN A 193 -3.30 7.53 -11.17
C GLN A 193 -3.39 6.38 -10.18
N ALA A 194 -2.30 5.62 -10.05
CA ALA A 194 -2.23 4.55 -9.09
C ALA A 194 -2.21 5.09 -7.65
N SER A 195 -2.95 4.45 -6.74
CA SER A 195 -2.88 4.78 -5.32
C SER A 195 -1.51 4.41 -4.77
N ARG A 196 -0.86 5.35 -4.08
CA ARG A 196 0.48 5.19 -3.50
C ARG A 196 0.37 4.64 -2.08
N GLN A 197 1.03 3.52 -1.84
CA GLN A 197 0.92 2.77 -0.60
C GLN A 197 2.31 2.40 -0.07
N TYR A 198 2.55 2.67 1.19
CA TYR A 198 3.81 2.39 1.87
C TYR A 198 3.60 1.43 3.04
N PHE A 199 4.25 0.28 2.95
CA PHE A 199 4.27 -0.76 3.97
C PHE A 199 5.68 -0.83 4.57
N ARG A 200 5.82 -0.65 5.88
CA ARG A 200 7.11 -0.71 6.56
C ARG A 200 7.06 -1.69 7.73
N ASN A 201 8.06 -2.58 7.82
CA ASN A 201 8.17 -3.59 8.88
C ASN A 201 6.88 -4.43 9.05
N CYS A 202 6.15 -4.62 7.98
CA CYS A 202 4.92 -5.40 7.99
C CYS A 202 5.22 -6.90 7.85
N TYR A 203 4.34 -7.72 8.40
CA TYR A 203 4.30 -9.15 8.17
C TYR A 203 3.07 -9.48 7.33
N ILE A 204 3.25 -10.14 6.20
CA ILE A 204 2.17 -10.49 5.27
C ILE A 204 2.26 -11.97 4.97
N GLU A 205 1.23 -12.73 5.29
CA GLU A 205 1.20 -14.17 5.02
C GLU A 205 0.06 -14.59 4.12
N GLY A 206 0.30 -15.63 3.33
CA GLY A 206 -0.69 -16.24 2.46
C GLY A 206 -0.09 -17.29 1.53
N HIS A 207 -0.86 -17.73 0.54
CA HIS A 207 -0.37 -18.71 -0.43
C HIS A 207 -0.60 -18.30 -1.89
N VAL A 208 -1.81 -18.33 -2.44
CA VAL A 208 -2.06 -18.01 -3.85
C VAL A 208 -2.35 -16.53 -3.99
N ASP A 209 -1.54 -15.82 -4.81
CA ASP A 209 -1.74 -14.41 -5.17
C ASP A 209 -1.93 -13.49 -3.95
N PHE A 210 -1.21 -13.78 -2.85
CA PHE A 210 -1.58 -13.17 -1.58
C PHE A 210 -1.25 -11.67 -1.45
N ILE A 211 -0.52 -11.08 -2.42
CA ILE A 211 -0.40 -9.63 -2.61
C ILE A 211 -0.80 -9.32 -4.05
N PHE A 212 -1.96 -8.72 -4.27
CA PHE A 212 -2.49 -8.49 -5.61
C PHE A 212 -3.14 -7.12 -5.76
N GLY A 213 -3.41 -6.71 -7.01
CA GLY A 213 -3.98 -5.40 -7.33
C GLY A 213 -3.06 -4.52 -8.16
N ASP A 214 -3.42 -3.25 -8.33
CA ASP A 214 -2.74 -2.32 -9.23
C ASP A 214 -2.21 -1.05 -8.55
N ALA A 215 -2.11 -1.02 -7.23
CA ALA A 215 -1.50 0.10 -6.53
C ALA A 215 -0.03 0.29 -6.93
N LYS A 216 0.50 1.49 -6.70
CA LYS A 216 1.93 1.75 -6.62
C LYS A 216 2.37 1.54 -5.18
N ALA A 217 2.83 0.33 -4.86
CA ALA A 217 3.10 -0.07 -3.49
C ALA A 217 4.59 -0.32 -3.26
N VAL A 218 5.13 0.23 -2.16
CA VAL A 218 6.47 -0.03 -1.67
C VAL A 218 6.38 -0.79 -0.36
N PHE A 219 7.05 -1.95 -0.33
CA PHE A 219 7.20 -2.81 0.85
C PHE A 219 8.65 -2.69 1.32
N ASP A 220 8.86 -2.10 2.48
CA ASP A 220 10.17 -1.75 3.00
C ASP A 220 10.44 -2.49 4.32
N HIS A 221 11.47 -3.34 4.34
CA HIS A 221 11.79 -4.22 5.48
C HIS A 221 10.61 -5.09 5.93
N CYS A 222 9.78 -5.54 4.98
CA CYS A 222 8.64 -6.42 5.28
C CYS A 222 9.05 -7.89 5.26
N GLU A 223 8.35 -8.70 6.05
CA GLU A 223 8.42 -10.16 5.97
C GLU A 223 7.21 -10.68 5.18
N LEU A 224 7.48 -11.45 4.14
CA LEU A 224 6.49 -12.14 3.31
C LEU A 224 6.55 -13.62 3.63
N HIS A 225 5.49 -14.17 4.20
CA HIS A 225 5.47 -15.55 4.67
C HIS A 225 4.57 -16.43 3.80
N ALA A 226 5.17 -17.42 3.15
CA ALA A 226 4.44 -18.40 2.36
C ALA A 226 3.81 -19.47 3.26
N ARG A 227 2.49 -19.50 3.35
CA ARG A 227 1.78 -20.62 3.98
C ARG A 227 1.85 -21.86 3.09
N HIS A 228 1.86 -23.05 3.71
CA HIS A 228 1.81 -24.31 3.00
C HIS A 228 0.64 -24.36 2.00
N ASN A 229 0.98 -24.58 0.73
CA ASN A 229 0.05 -24.87 -0.37
C ASN A 229 0.83 -25.47 -1.54
N SER A 230 0.21 -26.39 -2.30
CA SER A 230 0.85 -27.01 -3.47
C SER A 230 1.37 -26.01 -4.51
N ASN A 231 0.79 -24.80 -4.55
CA ASN A 231 1.23 -23.70 -5.40
C ASN A 231 1.12 -22.38 -4.63
N VAL A 232 2.23 -21.70 -4.45
CA VAL A 232 2.31 -20.39 -3.78
C VAL A 232 2.79 -19.34 -4.77
N MET A 233 2.02 -18.28 -4.92
CA MET A 233 2.39 -17.09 -5.67
C MET A 233 2.36 -15.90 -4.72
N PHE A 234 3.54 -15.30 -4.48
CA PHE A 234 3.64 -14.14 -3.57
C PHE A 234 2.88 -12.94 -4.12
N THR A 235 2.96 -12.70 -5.45
CA THR A 235 2.35 -11.53 -6.06
C THR A 235 1.53 -11.85 -7.30
N ALA A 236 0.42 -11.10 -7.50
CA ALA A 236 -0.36 -11.04 -8.71
C ALA A 236 -0.68 -9.57 -9.05
N GLN A 237 0.33 -8.83 -9.48
CA GLN A 237 0.21 -7.42 -9.81
C GLN A 237 -0.62 -7.23 -11.09
N SER A 238 -1.40 -6.14 -11.18
CA SER A 238 -2.43 -5.99 -12.21
C SER A 238 -2.39 -4.68 -13.01
N ARG A 239 -1.22 -4.09 -13.23
CA ARG A 239 -1.04 -2.99 -14.16
C ARG A 239 -1.53 -3.40 -15.55
N GLN A 240 -2.50 -2.66 -16.07
CA GLN A 240 -3.18 -3.01 -17.33
C GLN A 240 -2.58 -2.31 -18.54
N PHE A 241 -2.08 -1.07 -18.40
CA PHE A 241 -1.60 -0.23 -19.49
C PHE A 241 -0.17 0.25 -19.24
N PRO A 242 0.63 0.47 -20.30
CA PRO A 242 2.04 0.87 -20.15
C PRO A 242 2.22 2.29 -19.58
N GLU A 243 1.21 3.17 -19.71
CA GLU A 243 1.22 4.52 -19.17
C GLU A 243 0.84 4.62 -17.68
N GLU A 244 0.34 3.55 -17.08
CA GLU A 244 0.01 3.53 -15.66
C GLU A 244 1.31 3.49 -14.83
N ASP A 245 1.43 4.39 -13.84
CA ASP A 245 2.54 4.38 -12.90
C ASP A 245 2.21 3.51 -11.67
N SER A 246 2.10 2.22 -11.92
CA SER A 246 1.69 1.19 -10.97
C SER A 246 2.77 0.09 -10.90
N GLY A 247 2.92 -0.52 -9.74
CA GLY A 247 3.89 -1.60 -9.54
C GLY A 247 4.13 -1.90 -8.06
N TYR A 248 4.70 -3.06 -7.79
CA TYR A 248 5.09 -3.49 -6.45
C TYR A 248 6.61 -3.50 -6.33
N TYR A 249 7.13 -2.84 -5.32
CA TYR A 249 8.56 -2.70 -5.04
C TYR A 249 8.86 -3.21 -3.64
N PHE A 250 9.54 -4.34 -3.55
CA PHE A 250 9.97 -4.96 -2.29
C PHE A 250 11.43 -4.58 -2.06
N LEU A 251 11.68 -3.76 -1.03
CA LEU A 251 12.99 -3.25 -0.68
C LEU A 251 13.44 -3.85 0.65
N HIS A 252 14.61 -4.50 0.68
CA HIS A 252 15.21 -5.06 1.89
C HIS A 252 14.25 -6.00 2.66
N CYS A 253 13.42 -6.72 1.92
CA CYS A 253 12.42 -7.62 2.48
C CYS A 253 13.03 -8.99 2.81
N ARG A 254 12.25 -9.77 3.54
CA ARG A 254 12.57 -11.16 3.85
C ARG A 254 11.42 -12.06 3.42
N ILE A 255 11.75 -13.18 2.80
CA ILE A 255 10.79 -14.24 2.45
C ILE A 255 11.05 -15.44 3.34
N THR A 256 10.00 -15.88 4.03
CA THR A 256 9.98 -17.08 4.89
C THR A 256 8.83 -18.01 4.49
N ASP A 257 8.78 -19.21 5.02
CA ASP A 257 7.73 -20.18 4.66
C ASP A 257 7.48 -21.23 5.75
N ASP A 258 6.34 -21.91 5.61
CA ASP A 258 6.01 -23.19 6.21
C ASP A 258 5.72 -24.26 5.13
N SER A 259 6.32 -24.10 3.93
CA SER A 259 6.13 -24.98 2.79
C SER A 259 6.59 -26.40 3.09
N GLN A 260 6.00 -27.36 2.37
CA GLN A 260 6.29 -28.79 2.49
C GLN A 260 6.95 -29.31 1.21
N PRO A 261 7.64 -30.45 1.27
CA PRO A 261 8.19 -31.08 0.07
C PRO A 261 7.13 -31.30 -1.00
N GLY A 262 7.36 -30.73 -2.19
CA GLY A 262 6.42 -30.77 -3.31
C GLY A 262 5.66 -29.48 -3.57
N ASP A 263 5.66 -28.54 -2.64
CA ASP A 263 5.09 -27.23 -2.85
C ASP A 263 5.92 -26.44 -3.88
N LYS A 264 5.24 -25.68 -4.73
CA LYS A 264 5.85 -24.82 -5.74
C LYS A 264 5.69 -23.36 -5.34
N LEU A 265 6.81 -22.72 -5.03
CA LEU A 265 6.85 -21.32 -4.64
C LEU A 265 7.41 -20.48 -5.77
N VAL A 266 6.68 -19.43 -6.19
CA VAL A 266 7.15 -18.44 -7.16
C VAL A 266 6.88 -17.02 -6.62
N LEU A 267 7.78 -16.09 -6.94
CA LEU A 267 7.68 -14.69 -6.50
C LEU A 267 6.44 -13.97 -7.04
N GLY A 268 5.84 -14.50 -8.11
CA GLY A 268 4.58 -14.00 -8.63
C GLY A 268 4.26 -14.38 -10.05
N ARG A 269 3.10 -13.87 -10.50
CA ARG A 269 2.60 -14.04 -11.87
C ARG A 269 1.84 -12.80 -12.34
N PRO A 270 1.84 -12.45 -13.65
CA PRO A 270 1.19 -11.24 -14.15
C PRO A 270 -0.32 -11.43 -14.26
N TRP A 271 -1.10 -10.78 -13.38
CA TRP A 271 -2.55 -10.80 -13.52
C TRP A 271 -3.02 -9.98 -14.74
N ARG A 272 -2.32 -8.88 -15.06
CA ARG A 272 -2.59 -8.05 -16.24
C ARG A 272 -1.34 -7.86 -17.10
N THR A 273 -1.52 -7.24 -18.27
CA THR A 273 -0.58 -7.25 -19.40
C THR A 273 0.76 -6.56 -19.10
N TYR A 274 0.77 -5.50 -18.28
CA TYR A 274 1.96 -4.68 -17.99
C TYR A 274 2.36 -4.74 -16.52
N SER A 275 1.98 -5.80 -15.83
CA SER A 275 2.31 -6.02 -14.41
C SER A 275 3.79 -5.73 -14.13
N THR A 276 4.05 -5.04 -13.03
CA THR A 276 5.41 -4.62 -12.64
C THR A 276 5.69 -5.02 -11.21
N VAL A 277 6.74 -5.82 -11.00
CA VAL A 277 7.20 -6.27 -9.68
C VAL A 277 8.73 -6.23 -9.64
N LEU A 278 9.29 -5.69 -8.58
CA LEU A 278 10.72 -5.69 -8.29
C LEU A 278 10.97 -6.17 -6.86
N PHE A 279 11.79 -7.21 -6.71
CA PHE A 279 12.44 -7.54 -5.44
C PHE A 279 13.88 -7.04 -5.47
N TYR A 280 14.23 -6.18 -4.52
CA TYR A 280 15.54 -5.58 -4.37
C TYR A 280 16.13 -5.88 -3.00
N ASP A 281 17.34 -6.43 -2.96
CA ASP A 281 18.07 -6.79 -1.74
C ASP A 281 17.19 -7.57 -0.76
N THR A 282 16.58 -8.66 -1.27
CA THR A 282 15.61 -9.47 -0.53
C THR A 282 16.26 -10.79 -0.07
N GLU A 283 16.15 -11.09 1.23
CA GLU A 283 16.53 -12.40 1.77
C GLU A 283 15.45 -13.43 1.44
N ILE A 284 15.80 -14.47 0.66
CA ILE A 284 14.88 -15.53 0.27
C ILE A 284 15.32 -16.84 0.93
N GLN A 285 14.59 -17.27 1.96
CA GLN A 285 14.91 -18.48 2.71
C GLN A 285 14.35 -19.76 2.07
N PRO A 286 13.07 -19.79 1.61
CA PRO A 286 12.53 -20.99 1.00
C PRO A 286 13.13 -21.25 -0.38
N MET A 287 13.22 -22.53 -0.75
CA MET A 287 13.58 -22.90 -2.11
C MET A 287 12.45 -22.54 -3.07
N LEU A 288 12.71 -21.57 -3.92
CA LEU A 288 11.78 -21.21 -5.00
C LEU A 288 11.84 -22.23 -6.13
N SER A 289 10.74 -22.36 -6.88
CA SER A 289 10.76 -23.03 -8.19
C SER A 289 11.83 -22.40 -9.09
N ALA A 290 12.52 -23.21 -9.90
CA ALA A 290 13.65 -22.75 -10.71
C ALA A 290 13.31 -21.53 -11.57
N ASP A 291 12.09 -21.49 -12.14
CA ASP A 291 11.59 -20.39 -12.96
C ASP A 291 11.44 -19.07 -12.19
N GLY A 292 11.26 -19.11 -10.88
CA GLY A 292 11.08 -17.97 -9.98
C GLY A 292 9.80 -17.18 -10.17
N TRP A 293 9.23 -17.21 -11.37
CA TRP A 293 8.00 -16.54 -11.78
C TRP A 293 7.10 -17.52 -12.54
N SER A 294 5.80 -17.30 -12.50
CA SER A 294 4.85 -18.12 -13.25
C SER A 294 4.24 -17.33 -14.40
N GLU A 295 4.10 -17.99 -15.55
CA GLU A 295 3.41 -17.42 -16.70
C GLU A 295 1.89 -17.41 -16.48
N TRP A 296 1.21 -16.40 -16.97
CA TRP A 296 -0.24 -16.33 -16.98
C TRP A 296 -0.77 -15.76 -18.31
N GLY A 297 -1.00 -16.65 -19.27
CA GLY A 297 -1.60 -16.31 -20.55
C GLY A 297 -0.74 -15.42 -21.45
N GLY A 298 0.55 -15.63 -21.48
CA GLY A 298 1.50 -14.92 -22.35
C GLY A 298 1.92 -13.53 -21.87
N LYS A 299 1.52 -13.12 -20.66
CA LYS A 299 1.71 -11.74 -20.17
C LYS A 299 3.11 -11.42 -19.68
N LEU A 300 3.93 -12.41 -19.34
CA LEU A 300 5.34 -12.16 -18.96
C LEU A 300 6.13 -11.43 -20.04
N LYS A 301 5.74 -11.54 -21.30
CA LYS A 301 6.41 -10.85 -22.43
C LYS A 301 6.32 -9.33 -22.36
N THR A 302 5.29 -8.80 -21.74
CA THR A 302 5.01 -7.36 -21.63
C THR A 302 5.09 -6.84 -20.20
N SER A 303 5.22 -7.75 -19.24
CA SER A 303 5.36 -7.44 -17.82
C SER A 303 6.82 -7.20 -17.45
N THR A 304 7.07 -6.50 -16.35
CA THR A 304 8.40 -6.29 -15.77
C THR A 304 8.48 -7.01 -14.42
N TYR A 305 9.12 -8.17 -14.41
CA TYR A 305 9.31 -9.00 -13.21
C TYR A 305 10.79 -9.14 -12.91
N ARG A 306 11.32 -8.34 -11.99
CA ARG A 306 12.75 -8.24 -11.69
C ARG A 306 13.06 -8.72 -10.27
N GLU A 307 14.20 -9.35 -10.16
CA GLU A 307 14.88 -9.69 -8.91
C GLU A 307 16.31 -9.19 -9.00
N TYR A 308 16.76 -8.42 -8.03
CA TYR A 308 18.11 -7.84 -8.05
C TYR A 308 18.69 -7.79 -6.62
N LEU A 309 19.92 -8.24 -6.47
CA LEU A 309 20.63 -8.38 -5.19
C LEU A 309 19.94 -9.30 -4.17
N SER A 310 18.96 -10.11 -4.58
CA SER A 310 18.38 -11.10 -3.69
C SER A 310 19.46 -12.12 -3.26
N HIS A 311 19.34 -12.59 -2.04
CA HIS A 311 20.31 -13.49 -1.42
C HIS A 311 19.62 -14.58 -0.58
N GLY A 312 20.39 -15.56 -0.10
CA GLY A 312 19.87 -16.69 0.69
C GLY A 312 19.69 -17.97 -0.12
N PRO A 313 19.23 -19.05 0.53
CA PRO A 313 19.12 -20.37 -0.11
C PRO A 313 18.19 -20.39 -1.33
N GLY A 314 17.13 -19.61 -1.31
CA GLY A 314 16.11 -19.59 -2.36
C GLY A 314 16.54 -19.03 -3.71
N VAL A 315 17.71 -18.37 -3.79
CA VAL A 315 18.28 -17.88 -5.06
C VAL A 315 19.23 -18.87 -5.71
N ASN A 316 19.62 -19.91 -5.02
CA ASN A 316 20.61 -20.89 -5.51
C ASN A 316 20.04 -21.81 -6.59
N GLY A 317 20.81 -22.01 -7.68
CA GLY A 317 20.48 -22.95 -8.75
C GLY A 317 19.24 -22.56 -9.58
N SER A 318 18.81 -21.32 -9.53
CA SER A 318 17.63 -20.87 -10.22
C SER A 318 17.90 -20.46 -11.67
N HIS A 319 17.04 -20.93 -12.55
CA HIS A 319 16.90 -20.44 -13.93
C HIS A 319 15.63 -19.59 -14.01
N ARG A 320 15.71 -18.31 -13.70
CA ARG A 320 14.53 -17.43 -13.81
C ARG A 320 13.99 -17.40 -15.23
N ILE A 321 12.68 -17.63 -15.36
CA ILE A 321 11.99 -17.64 -16.67
C ILE A 321 12.12 -16.31 -17.41
N VAL A 322 12.32 -15.23 -16.68
CA VAL A 322 12.67 -13.89 -17.20
C VAL A 322 13.95 -13.40 -16.54
N SER A 323 14.79 -12.75 -17.31
CA SER A 323 16.01 -12.12 -16.82
C SER A 323 16.14 -10.71 -17.39
N TYR A 324 16.70 -9.82 -16.57
CA TYR A 324 16.95 -8.42 -16.93
C TYR A 324 18.42 -8.09 -16.70
N PRO A 325 18.98 -7.12 -17.45
CA PRO A 325 20.31 -6.61 -17.12
C PRO A 325 20.32 -6.06 -15.69
N PRO A 326 21.47 -6.04 -15.01
CA PRO A 326 21.62 -5.38 -13.73
C PRO A 326 21.07 -3.95 -13.78
N LEU A 327 20.58 -3.48 -12.63
CA LEU A 327 20.18 -2.08 -12.49
C LEU A 327 21.41 -1.18 -12.69
N SER A 328 21.25 -0.08 -13.41
CA SER A 328 22.25 0.97 -13.44
C SER A 328 22.34 1.65 -12.07
N ALA A 329 23.50 2.25 -11.76
CA ALA A 329 23.65 3.00 -10.50
C ALA A 329 22.64 4.14 -10.35
N GLU A 330 22.11 4.67 -11.46
CA GLU A 330 21.09 5.71 -11.44
C GLU A 330 19.69 5.14 -11.14
N GLU A 331 19.35 3.96 -11.66
CA GLU A 331 18.12 3.25 -11.31
C GLU A 331 18.14 2.83 -9.83
N GLU A 332 19.28 2.31 -9.36
CA GLU A 332 19.42 1.86 -7.97
C GLU A 332 19.26 3.00 -6.97
N LYS A 333 19.82 4.19 -7.23
CA LYS A 333 19.62 5.38 -6.38
C LYS A 333 18.15 5.80 -6.25
N ARG A 334 17.30 5.42 -7.18
CA ARG A 334 15.86 5.71 -7.15
C ARG A 334 15.05 4.67 -6.38
N LEU A 335 15.67 3.58 -5.93
CA LEU A 335 15.00 2.56 -5.13
C LEU A 335 14.89 2.98 -3.67
N THR A 336 14.22 4.09 -3.43
CA THR A 336 13.86 4.57 -2.10
C THR A 336 12.36 4.82 -2.04
N PRO A 337 11.71 4.64 -0.87
CA PRO A 337 10.26 4.90 -0.75
C PRO A 337 9.85 6.29 -1.23
N GLU A 338 10.66 7.32 -0.91
CA GLU A 338 10.40 8.69 -1.34
C GLU A 338 10.45 8.87 -2.86
N ALA A 339 11.44 8.27 -3.52
CA ALA A 339 11.60 8.42 -4.97
C ALA A 339 10.54 7.61 -5.73
N LEU A 340 10.27 6.38 -5.27
CA LEU A 340 9.28 5.49 -5.90
C LEU A 340 7.85 6.02 -5.74
N LEU A 341 7.50 6.59 -4.59
CA LEU A 341 6.15 7.08 -4.30
C LEU A 341 5.98 8.59 -4.52
N SER A 342 6.98 9.26 -5.14
CA SER A 342 6.89 10.68 -5.47
C SER A 342 5.90 10.91 -6.61
N ASP A 343 5.06 11.93 -6.46
CA ASP A 343 4.13 12.42 -7.48
C ASP A 343 4.08 13.97 -7.51
N GLY A 344 5.16 14.61 -7.09
CA GLY A 344 5.27 16.08 -7.09
C GLY A 344 4.46 16.82 -6.02
N ASP A 345 3.64 16.11 -5.24
CA ASP A 345 2.77 16.69 -4.18
C ASP A 345 3.50 16.89 -2.84
N GLY A 346 4.77 16.50 -2.76
CA GLY A 346 5.60 16.64 -1.57
C GLY A 346 5.32 15.62 -0.45
N TRP A 347 4.50 14.59 -0.70
CA TRP A 347 4.28 13.54 0.28
C TRP A 347 5.59 12.81 0.63
N LYS A 348 5.81 12.54 1.92
CA LYS A 348 7.00 11.90 2.48
C LYS A 348 6.60 10.65 3.26
N PRO A 349 6.56 9.47 2.62
CA PRO A 349 6.06 8.24 3.24
C PRO A 349 6.84 7.81 4.49
N VAL A 350 8.17 7.89 4.46
CA VAL A 350 9.00 7.53 5.63
C VAL A 350 8.74 8.47 6.80
N LYS A 351 8.68 9.78 6.56
CA LYS A 351 8.35 10.76 7.60
C LYS A 351 6.95 10.54 8.17
N ALA A 352 5.98 10.17 7.33
CA ALA A 352 4.63 9.85 7.78
C ALA A 352 4.63 8.62 8.70
N ALA A 353 5.35 7.57 8.34
CA ALA A 353 5.52 6.38 9.17
C ALA A 353 6.25 6.68 10.49
N ASP A 354 7.30 7.53 10.48
CA ASP A 354 7.98 7.95 11.71
C ASP A 354 7.07 8.72 12.65
N ALA A 355 6.20 9.57 12.09
CA ALA A 355 5.23 10.31 12.89
C ALA A 355 4.21 9.42 13.62
N LEU A 356 3.88 8.22 13.09
CA LEU A 356 3.07 7.25 13.80
C LEU A 356 3.76 6.72 15.06
N ARG A 357 5.03 6.30 14.96
CA ARG A 357 5.81 5.73 16.07
C ARG A 357 5.97 6.69 17.26
N HIS A 358 6.06 8.00 17.01
CA HIS A 358 6.16 8.99 18.08
C HIS A 358 4.84 9.25 18.82
N ARG A 359 3.76 8.62 18.41
CA ARG A 359 2.41 8.78 19.00
C ARG A 359 2.04 7.69 19.99
N ARG A 360 2.89 6.67 20.17
CA ARG A 360 2.68 5.57 21.14
C ARG A 360 2.75 6.03 22.58
#